data_e03a69a4b37b42d0543614d2937a2fb5
#
_entry.id   e03a69a4b37b42d0543614d2937a2fb5
#
_cell.length_a   1.000
_cell.length_b   1.000
_cell.length_c   1.000
_cell.angle_alpha   90.00
_cell.angle_beta   90.00
_cell.angle_gamma   90.00
#
_symmetry.space_group_name_H-M   'P 1'
#
loop_
_entity.id
_entity.type
_entity.pdbx_description
1 polymer ?
#
loop_
_entity_poly.entity_id
_entity_poly.type
_entity_poly.pdbx_seq_one_letter_code
_entity_poly.pdbx_strand_id
1 'polypeptide(L)'
;MTQKVKVIQTYNTFAQVNRVLKIKKSYSINEVVADVADFFSNENHWAYQYGTPTPDCNPKSPYHRKQIEVIFEEKYDHWDVNRAVDKLVEKGFLRLEKVGTANFVLRSDLRYYVREVKRRVKIIEAYASPVITRAVGNWCEKLVEIMFKLNDFEILRRDSNEFRGKKWTKTNQNLDFIVGKERIAYGVEVKNTLPYMEADEFLNKLEMCKYLDIIPLWILRNAPEVQFNTMKANSGLILKFKAQIYPYGQEPLVGEIWQTMRLPVTVKAEMPQKVVNSLLSFHSRVISGN
;
A
#
# COMPACT_ATOMS: atom_id res chain seq x y z
N MET A 1 -14.60 34.02 10.08
CA MET A 1 -13.17 34.40 10.13
C MET A 1 -12.35 33.21 10.53
N THR A 2 -11.51 32.83 9.70
CA THR A 2 -10.84 31.58 9.43
C THR A 2 -9.63 31.37 10.36
N GLN A 3 -9.74 30.49 11.33
CA GLN A 3 -8.53 29.87 11.93
C GLN A 3 -8.07 28.75 11.02
N LYS A 4 -7.44 29.11 9.91
CA LYS A 4 -6.72 28.16 9.06
C LYS A 4 -5.28 28.03 9.54
N VAL A 5 -4.99 26.86 10.13
CA VAL A 5 -3.80 26.06 9.89
C VAL A 5 -2.45 26.71 10.15
N LYS A 6 -2.05 26.68 11.41
CA LYS A 6 -0.62 26.56 11.80
C LYS A 6 -0.39 25.14 12.31
N VAL A 7 -0.27 24.18 11.43
CA VAL A 7 0.19 22.83 11.79
C VAL A 7 1.16 22.37 10.72
N ILE A 8 2.38 22.88 10.81
CA ILE A 8 3.53 22.24 10.18
C ILE A 8 4.70 22.42 11.13
N GLN A 9 4.69 21.60 12.14
CA GLN A 9 5.91 21.10 12.72
C GLN A 9 6.34 19.91 11.88
N THR A 10 7.63 19.83 11.55
CA THR A 10 8.26 18.70 10.89
C THR A 10 8.00 17.43 11.72
N TYR A 11 7.08 16.59 11.28
CA TYR A 11 6.82 15.29 11.90
C TYR A 11 7.71 14.26 11.24
N ASN A 12 8.60 13.65 12.01
CA ASN A 12 9.50 12.62 11.50
C ASN A 12 8.90 11.21 11.51
N THR A 13 7.70 11.04 12.10
CA THR A 13 7.03 9.73 12.17
C THR A 13 5.51 9.84 12.16
N PHE A 14 4.82 8.81 11.66
CA PHE A 14 3.36 8.71 11.77
C PHE A 14 2.85 8.68 13.22
N ALA A 15 3.66 8.27 14.18
CA ALA A 15 3.28 8.33 15.59
C ALA A 15 3.07 9.78 16.06
N GLN A 16 3.91 10.70 15.61
CA GLN A 16 3.75 12.14 15.86
C GLN A 16 2.51 12.70 15.14
N VAL A 17 2.31 12.32 13.87
CA VAL A 17 1.11 12.70 13.10
C VAL A 17 -0.17 12.21 13.78
N ASN A 18 -0.23 10.95 14.20
CA ASN A 18 -1.37 10.37 14.91
C ASN A 18 -1.70 11.12 16.21
N ARG A 19 -0.68 11.53 16.98
CA ARG A 19 -0.86 12.30 18.22
C ARG A 19 -1.51 13.66 17.94
N VAL A 20 -1.07 14.33 16.89
CA VAL A 20 -1.55 15.68 16.56
C VAL A 20 -2.95 15.64 15.93
N LEU A 21 -3.19 14.71 15.02
CA LEU A 21 -4.51 14.55 14.38
C LEU A 21 -5.53 13.85 15.29
N LYS A 22 -5.11 13.37 16.49
CA LYS A 22 -5.96 12.62 17.43
C LYS A 22 -6.69 11.45 16.77
N ILE A 23 -6.03 10.75 15.84
CA ILE A 23 -6.59 9.60 15.15
C ILE A 23 -6.76 8.46 16.15
N LYS A 24 -8.01 8.07 16.43
CA LYS A 24 -8.34 6.89 17.22
C LYS A 24 -8.53 5.71 16.28
N LYS A 25 -7.84 4.61 16.55
CA LYS A 25 -8.10 3.35 15.85
C LYS A 25 -9.45 2.80 16.28
N SER A 26 -10.17 2.21 15.33
CA SER A 26 -11.46 1.54 15.57
C SER A 26 -11.32 0.19 16.29
N TYR A 27 -10.10 -0.27 16.55
CA TYR A 27 -9.78 -1.57 17.14
C TYR A 27 -8.65 -1.48 18.16
N SER A 28 -8.59 -2.45 19.07
CA SER A 28 -7.52 -2.63 20.05
C SER A 28 -6.50 -3.66 19.58
N ILE A 29 -5.27 -3.61 20.09
CA ILE A 29 -4.25 -4.63 19.79
C ILE A 29 -4.67 -6.03 20.25
N ASN A 30 -5.51 -6.15 21.28
CA ASN A 30 -5.99 -7.45 21.76
C ASN A 30 -6.99 -8.06 20.78
N GLU A 31 -7.83 -7.26 20.12
CA GLU A 31 -8.68 -7.72 19.02
C GLU A 31 -7.86 -8.23 17.84
N VAL A 32 -6.78 -7.54 17.47
CA VAL A 32 -5.89 -8.00 16.40
C VAL A 32 -5.23 -9.34 16.77
N VAL A 33 -4.76 -9.47 18.01
CA VAL A 33 -4.15 -10.71 18.52
C VAL A 33 -5.15 -11.87 18.50
N ALA A 34 -6.39 -11.63 18.92
CA ALA A 34 -7.44 -12.65 18.92
C ALA A 34 -7.80 -13.09 17.48
N ASP A 35 -7.96 -12.14 16.58
CA ASP A 35 -8.31 -12.41 15.17
C ASP A 35 -7.18 -13.15 14.42
N VAL A 36 -5.92 -12.76 14.65
CA VAL A 36 -4.77 -13.49 14.10
C VAL A 36 -4.66 -14.90 14.70
N ALA A 37 -4.93 -15.09 15.99
CA ALA A 37 -4.94 -16.43 16.60
C ALA A 37 -6.08 -17.31 16.02
N ASP A 38 -7.27 -16.74 15.80
CA ASP A 38 -8.38 -17.43 15.15
C ASP A 38 -8.05 -17.83 13.72
N PHE A 39 -7.41 -16.96 12.94
CA PHE A 39 -6.92 -17.28 11.59
C PHE A 39 -6.04 -18.55 11.54
N PHE A 40 -5.18 -18.75 12.53
CA PHE A 40 -4.32 -19.93 12.63
C PHE A 40 -5.01 -21.14 13.30
N SER A 41 -6.28 -21.03 13.70
CA SER A 41 -7.01 -22.10 14.41
C SER A 41 -8.27 -22.56 13.69
N ASN A 42 -8.92 -21.68 12.93
CA ASN A 42 -10.26 -21.83 12.41
C ASN A 42 -10.27 -21.80 10.88
N GLU A 43 -10.63 -22.90 10.26
CA GLU A 43 -10.75 -23.02 8.78
C GLU A 43 -11.87 -22.14 8.21
N ASN A 44 -12.83 -21.72 9.04
CA ASN A 44 -13.92 -20.83 8.64
C ASN A 44 -13.64 -19.35 8.92
N HIS A 45 -12.39 -18.99 9.28
CA HIS A 45 -12.01 -17.59 9.52
C HIS A 45 -12.33 -16.74 8.28
N TRP A 46 -12.84 -15.52 8.50
CA TRP A 46 -13.29 -14.61 7.43
C TRP A 46 -12.22 -14.38 6.36
N ALA A 47 -10.95 -14.35 6.72
CA ALA A 47 -9.83 -14.13 5.79
C ALA A 47 -9.68 -15.26 4.74
N TYR A 48 -10.25 -16.45 4.97
CA TYR A 48 -10.30 -17.54 3.99
C TYR A 48 -11.48 -17.43 3.03
N GLN A 49 -12.46 -16.57 3.31
CA GLN A 49 -13.70 -16.46 2.52
C GLN A 49 -13.56 -15.53 1.31
N TYR A 50 -12.48 -14.76 1.21
CA TYR A 50 -12.24 -13.88 0.08
C TYR A 50 -11.74 -14.66 -1.15
N GLY A 51 -12.67 -14.95 -2.07
CA GLY A 51 -12.43 -15.67 -3.31
C GLY A 51 -12.58 -17.19 -3.18
N THR A 52 -12.21 -17.93 -4.23
CA THR A 52 -12.27 -19.39 -4.23
C THR A 52 -11.31 -19.96 -3.17
N PRO A 53 -11.77 -20.84 -2.27
CA PRO A 53 -10.88 -21.48 -1.30
C PRO A 53 -9.74 -22.19 -2.03
N THR A 54 -8.50 -21.87 -1.64
CA THR A 54 -7.34 -22.61 -2.15
C THR A 54 -6.84 -23.56 -1.06
N PRO A 55 -6.50 -24.79 -1.41
CA PRO A 55 -6.03 -25.79 -0.44
C PRO A 55 -4.73 -25.36 0.27
N ASP A 56 -4.00 -24.42 -0.32
CA ASP A 56 -2.72 -23.93 0.18
C ASP A 56 -2.82 -22.86 1.28
N CYS A 57 -4.02 -22.32 1.51
CA CYS A 57 -4.29 -21.30 2.55
C CYS A 57 -5.31 -21.85 3.55
N ASN A 58 -4.82 -22.37 4.66
CA ASN A 58 -5.61 -22.92 5.76
C ASN A 58 -4.83 -22.72 7.09
N PRO A 59 -5.43 -22.96 8.26
CA PRO A 59 -4.80 -22.78 9.56
C PRO A 59 -3.47 -23.53 9.76
N LYS A 60 -3.27 -24.61 9.00
CA LYS A 60 -2.07 -25.46 9.06
C LYS A 60 -1.04 -25.13 7.97
N SER A 61 -1.19 -24.01 7.27
CA SER A 61 -0.21 -23.55 6.28
C SER A 61 0.88 -22.70 6.91
N PRO A 62 2.10 -22.72 6.39
CA PRO A 62 3.11 -21.71 6.69
C PRO A 62 2.80 -20.44 5.90
N TYR A 63 2.75 -19.30 6.55
CA TYR A 63 2.49 -18.01 5.91
C TYR A 63 3.74 -17.14 5.90
N HIS A 64 4.07 -16.53 4.76
CA HIS A 64 5.08 -15.47 4.74
C HIS A 64 4.59 -14.29 5.59
N ARG A 65 5.45 -13.72 6.44
CA ARG A 65 5.04 -12.66 7.39
C ARG A 65 4.36 -11.48 6.67
N LYS A 66 4.90 -11.03 5.53
CA LYS A 66 4.30 -10.00 4.69
C LYS A 66 2.93 -10.40 4.10
N GLN A 67 2.73 -11.67 3.84
CA GLN A 67 1.45 -12.19 3.38
C GLN A 67 0.36 -12.00 4.44
N ILE A 68 0.67 -12.24 5.72
CA ILE A 68 -0.29 -12.03 6.83
C ILE A 68 -0.67 -10.56 6.93
N GLU A 69 0.29 -9.64 6.86
CA GLU A 69 0.03 -8.20 6.83
C GLU A 69 -1.02 -7.84 5.77
N VAL A 70 -0.84 -8.35 4.55
CA VAL A 70 -1.72 -8.07 3.41
C VAL A 70 -3.09 -8.75 3.52
N ILE A 71 -3.15 -9.97 4.07
CA ILE A 71 -4.42 -10.67 4.30
C ILE A 71 -5.33 -9.87 5.25
N PHE A 72 -4.75 -9.25 6.27
CA PHE A 72 -5.49 -8.50 7.28
C PHE A 72 -5.69 -7.00 6.97
N GLU A 73 -5.12 -6.48 5.87
CA GLU A 73 -5.04 -5.03 5.59
C GLU A 73 -6.38 -4.30 5.38
N GLU A 74 -7.47 -5.02 5.09
CA GLU A 74 -8.81 -4.41 5.00
C GLU A 74 -9.39 -4.08 6.39
N LYS A 75 -8.85 -4.67 7.45
CA LYS A 75 -9.34 -4.51 8.82
C LYS A 75 -8.32 -3.88 9.76
N TYR A 76 -7.04 -4.18 9.58
CA TYR A 76 -5.96 -3.77 10.48
C TYR A 76 -4.75 -3.20 9.73
N ASP A 77 -4.03 -2.29 10.37
CA ASP A 77 -2.77 -1.80 9.86
C ASP A 77 -1.66 -2.89 9.92
N HIS A 78 -0.78 -2.93 8.92
CA HIS A 78 0.30 -3.92 8.82
C HIS A 78 1.17 -4.02 10.08
N TRP A 79 1.50 -2.89 10.73
CA TRP A 79 2.32 -2.89 11.95
C TRP A 79 1.60 -3.48 13.17
N ASP A 80 0.26 -3.36 13.26
CA ASP A 80 -0.50 -3.99 14.35
C ASP A 80 -0.63 -5.48 14.14
N VAL A 81 -0.79 -5.91 12.89
CA VAL A 81 -0.75 -7.35 12.54
C VAL A 81 0.61 -7.94 12.90
N ASN A 82 1.72 -7.24 12.58
CA ASN A 82 3.07 -7.67 12.97
C ASN A 82 3.23 -7.78 14.49
N ARG A 83 2.77 -6.78 15.24
CA ARG A 83 2.79 -6.80 16.71
C ARG A 83 1.95 -7.95 17.29
N ALA A 84 0.82 -8.27 16.66
CA ALA A 84 -0.01 -9.40 17.07
C ALA A 84 0.70 -10.74 16.84
N VAL A 85 1.34 -10.90 15.69
CA VAL A 85 2.18 -12.08 15.39
C VAL A 85 3.30 -12.22 16.42
N ASP A 86 4.04 -11.15 16.73
CA ASP A 86 5.13 -11.18 17.70
C ASP A 86 4.62 -11.60 19.10
N LYS A 87 3.49 -11.06 19.57
CA LYS A 87 2.86 -11.48 20.83
C LYS A 87 2.43 -12.95 20.83
N LEU A 88 1.96 -13.48 19.71
CA LEU A 88 1.59 -14.90 19.62
C LEU A 88 2.82 -15.81 19.57
N VAL A 89 3.94 -15.33 19.02
CA VAL A 89 5.24 -16.02 19.08
C VAL A 89 5.77 -16.04 20.53
N GLU A 90 5.74 -14.92 21.22
CA GLU A 90 6.13 -14.82 22.64
C GLU A 90 5.31 -15.78 23.54
N LYS A 91 4.02 -15.99 23.23
CA LYS A 91 3.15 -16.94 23.92
C LYS A 91 3.37 -18.41 23.51
N GLY A 92 4.26 -18.68 22.55
CA GLY A 92 4.52 -20.03 22.05
C GLY A 92 3.40 -20.62 21.18
N PHE A 93 2.38 -19.84 20.82
CA PHE A 93 1.30 -20.27 19.92
C PHE A 93 1.76 -20.33 18.45
N LEU A 94 2.51 -19.32 18.04
CA LEU A 94 3.16 -19.25 16.73
C LEU A 94 4.69 -19.37 16.89
N ARG A 95 5.36 -19.69 15.81
CA ARG A 95 6.81 -19.59 15.69
C ARG A 95 7.23 -18.98 14.36
N LEU A 96 8.42 -18.43 14.34
CA LEU A 96 9.04 -17.88 13.15
C LEU A 96 10.04 -18.88 12.57
N GLU A 97 10.02 -19.03 11.25
CA GLU A 97 10.97 -19.85 10.48
C GLU A 97 11.58 -18.99 9.39
N LYS A 98 12.90 -18.81 9.40
CA LYS A 98 13.61 -18.05 8.37
C LYS A 98 14.17 -19.00 7.32
N VAL A 99 13.77 -18.82 6.05
CA VAL A 99 14.27 -19.58 4.92
C VAL A 99 14.70 -18.62 3.82
N GLY A 100 16.00 -18.56 3.52
CA GLY A 100 16.56 -17.55 2.65
C GLY A 100 16.36 -16.13 3.23
N THR A 101 15.77 -15.27 2.44
CA THR A 101 15.40 -13.89 2.85
C THR A 101 13.98 -13.78 3.41
N ALA A 102 13.18 -14.87 3.35
CA ALA A 102 11.79 -14.87 3.76
C ALA A 102 11.60 -15.35 5.20
N ASN A 103 10.74 -14.64 5.95
CA ASN A 103 10.31 -15.04 7.29
C ASN A 103 8.90 -15.63 7.21
N PHE A 104 8.76 -16.88 7.67
CA PHE A 104 7.48 -17.57 7.74
C PHE A 104 6.96 -17.61 9.16
N VAL A 105 5.65 -17.51 9.28
CA VAL A 105 4.87 -17.64 10.51
C VAL A 105 4.06 -18.92 10.39
N LEU A 106 4.10 -19.74 11.41
CA LEU A 106 3.37 -21.01 11.45
C LEU A 106 3.00 -21.37 12.90
N ARG A 107 1.99 -22.20 13.05
CA ARG A 107 1.65 -22.75 14.37
C ARG A 107 2.83 -23.55 14.93
N SER A 108 3.06 -23.45 16.24
CA SER A 108 4.18 -24.15 16.90
C SER A 108 4.08 -25.66 16.83
N ASP A 109 2.86 -26.22 16.71
CA ASP A 109 2.60 -27.65 16.57
C ASP A 109 2.69 -28.20 15.15
N LEU A 110 2.86 -27.33 14.14
CA LEU A 110 2.93 -27.74 12.73
C LEU A 110 4.23 -28.46 12.43
N ARG A 111 4.15 -29.73 11.96
CA ARG A 111 5.34 -30.59 11.74
C ARG A 111 5.77 -30.68 10.30
N TYR A 112 4.89 -30.86 9.33
CA TYR A 112 5.22 -31.17 7.94
C TYR A 112 5.05 -29.95 7.03
N TYR A 113 5.90 -28.95 7.16
CA TYR A 113 5.80 -27.66 6.46
C TYR A 113 6.94 -27.36 5.48
N VAL A 114 8.07 -28.07 5.55
CA VAL A 114 9.31 -27.73 4.83
C VAL A 114 9.12 -27.68 3.32
N ARG A 115 8.36 -28.63 2.75
CA ARG A 115 8.07 -28.67 1.31
C ARG A 115 7.27 -27.45 0.87
N GLU A 116 6.27 -27.08 1.65
CA GLU A 116 5.40 -25.93 1.37
C GLU A 116 6.16 -24.61 1.51
N VAL A 117 6.99 -24.45 2.54
CA VAL A 117 7.86 -23.28 2.69
C VAL A 117 8.79 -23.15 1.48
N LYS A 118 9.47 -24.22 1.05
CA LYS A 118 10.35 -24.19 -0.13
C LYS A 118 9.61 -23.77 -1.41
N ARG A 119 8.38 -24.24 -1.59
CA ARG A 119 7.52 -23.83 -2.72
C ARG A 119 7.22 -22.34 -2.66
N ARG A 120 6.80 -21.82 -1.50
CA ARG A 120 6.48 -20.41 -1.30
C ARG A 120 7.69 -19.50 -1.44
N VAL A 121 8.87 -19.93 -1.00
CA VAL A 121 10.13 -19.19 -1.21
C VAL A 121 10.38 -18.95 -2.70
N LYS A 122 10.22 -19.97 -3.56
CA LYS A 122 10.38 -19.79 -5.02
C LYS A 122 9.44 -18.75 -5.60
N ILE A 123 8.18 -18.74 -5.15
CA ILE A 123 7.20 -17.75 -5.59
C ILE A 123 7.61 -16.35 -5.12
N ILE A 124 8.04 -16.23 -3.85
CA ILE A 124 8.51 -14.95 -3.28
C ILE A 124 9.73 -14.43 -4.04
N GLU A 125 10.73 -15.28 -4.31
CA GLU A 125 11.90 -14.92 -5.10
C GLU A 125 11.54 -14.48 -6.52
N ALA A 126 10.57 -15.14 -7.14
CA ALA A 126 10.09 -14.77 -8.48
C ALA A 126 9.46 -13.38 -8.50
N TYR A 127 8.45 -13.13 -7.65
CA TYR A 127 7.75 -11.84 -7.68
C TYR A 127 8.56 -10.69 -7.05
N ALA A 128 9.48 -10.98 -6.12
CA ALA A 128 10.37 -9.99 -5.52
C ALA A 128 11.65 -9.74 -6.34
N SER A 129 11.83 -10.44 -7.46
CA SER A 129 13.01 -10.22 -8.31
C SER A 129 13.06 -8.77 -8.84
N PRO A 130 14.27 -8.18 -8.96
CA PRO A 130 14.41 -6.79 -9.44
C PRO A 130 13.80 -6.56 -10.83
N VAL A 131 13.77 -7.59 -11.69
CA VAL A 131 13.18 -7.52 -13.03
C VAL A 131 11.66 -7.37 -12.92
N ILE A 132 11.01 -8.22 -12.13
CA ILE A 132 9.55 -8.19 -11.96
C ILE A 132 9.11 -6.94 -11.21
N THR A 133 9.77 -6.56 -10.11
CA THR A 133 9.40 -5.37 -9.33
C THR A 133 9.50 -4.09 -10.15
N ARG A 134 10.55 -3.97 -10.98
CA ARG A 134 10.69 -2.83 -11.92
C ARG A 134 9.62 -2.84 -13.00
N ALA A 135 9.35 -4.00 -13.61
CA ALA A 135 8.31 -4.12 -14.64
C ALA A 135 6.92 -3.77 -14.09
N VAL A 136 6.59 -4.22 -12.88
CA VAL A 136 5.34 -3.93 -12.18
C VAL A 136 5.21 -2.45 -11.83
N GLY A 137 6.27 -1.81 -11.36
CA GLY A 137 6.31 -0.36 -11.09
C GLY A 137 6.08 0.45 -12.36
N ASN A 138 6.94 0.27 -13.36
CA ASN A 138 6.88 0.99 -14.63
C ASN A 138 5.54 0.81 -15.37
N TRP A 139 4.96 -0.40 -15.28
CA TRP A 139 3.65 -0.66 -15.89
C TRP A 139 2.55 0.15 -15.23
N CYS A 140 2.50 0.20 -13.90
CA CYS A 140 1.51 0.98 -13.18
C CYS A 140 1.64 2.48 -13.47
N GLU A 141 2.85 3.04 -13.47
CA GLU A 141 3.10 4.43 -13.85
C GLU A 141 2.60 4.72 -15.27
N LYS A 142 2.84 3.80 -16.22
CA LYS A 142 2.34 3.93 -17.61
C LYS A 142 0.80 3.94 -17.65
N LEU A 143 0.13 3.08 -16.89
CA LEU A 143 -1.33 3.07 -16.81
C LEU A 143 -1.88 4.36 -16.20
N VAL A 144 -1.22 4.89 -15.18
CA VAL A 144 -1.57 6.17 -14.54
C VAL A 144 -1.38 7.33 -15.54
N GLU A 145 -0.29 7.33 -16.29
CA GLU A 145 -0.07 8.33 -17.34
C GLU A 145 -1.17 8.29 -18.41
N ILE A 146 -1.53 7.08 -18.88
CA ILE A 146 -2.63 6.90 -19.84
C ILE A 146 -3.94 7.41 -19.24
N MET A 147 -4.24 7.07 -18.00
CA MET A 147 -5.42 7.57 -17.28
C MET A 147 -5.48 9.10 -17.27
N PHE A 148 -4.38 9.77 -16.98
CA PHE A 148 -4.33 11.24 -16.98
C PHE A 148 -4.62 11.81 -18.36
N LYS A 149 -3.95 11.30 -19.41
CA LYS A 149 -4.12 11.78 -20.79
C LYS A 149 -5.54 11.57 -21.31
N LEU A 150 -6.15 10.40 -21.02
CA LEU A 150 -7.53 10.11 -21.44
C LEU A 150 -8.58 10.98 -20.74
N ASN A 151 -8.21 11.66 -19.66
CA ASN A 151 -9.08 12.54 -18.90
C ASN A 151 -8.62 14.02 -18.94
N ASP A 152 -7.89 14.42 -19.99
CA ASP A 152 -7.45 15.79 -20.26
C ASP A 152 -6.56 16.41 -19.18
N PHE A 153 -5.81 15.59 -18.46
CA PHE A 153 -4.71 16.07 -17.63
C PHE A 153 -3.42 16.12 -18.44
N GLU A 154 -2.75 17.25 -18.43
CA GLU A 154 -1.45 17.43 -19.07
C GLU A 154 -0.32 16.93 -18.16
N ILE A 155 0.65 16.18 -18.69
CA ILE A 155 1.87 15.79 -17.98
C ILE A 155 2.87 16.96 -18.09
N LEU A 156 3.00 17.73 -17.02
CA LEU A 156 3.87 18.92 -16.98
C LEU A 156 5.34 18.54 -16.70
N ARG A 157 5.58 17.55 -15.85
CA ARG A 157 6.92 17.02 -15.53
C ARG A 157 6.83 15.52 -15.20
N ARG A 158 7.96 14.82 -15.36
CA ARG A 158 8.18 13.43 -14.93
C ARG A 158 9.42 13.36 -14.08
N ASP A 159 9.42 12.49 -13.09
CA ASP A 159 10.56 12.24 -12.21
C ASP A 159 11.21 13.56 -11.76
N SER A 160 10.41 14.44 -11.14
CA SER A 160 10.83 15.83 -10.91
C SER A 160 10.63 16.28 -9.47
N ASN A 161 11.59 17.06 -9.00
CA ASN A 161 11.55 17.78 -7.72
C ASN A 161 11.50 19.31 -7.91
N GLU A 162 11.16 19.77 -9.12
CA GLU A 162 11.06 21.19 -9.43
C GLU A 162 9.82 21.56 -10.22
N PHE A 163 9.27 22.73 -9.93
CA PHE A 163 8.11 23.27 -10.62
C PHE A 163 8.03 24.80 -10.50
N ARG A 164 7.71 25.49 -11.60
CA ARG A 164 7.54 26.96 -11.68
C ARG A 164 8.66 27.74 -10.99
N GLY A 165 9.92 27.35 -11.23
CA GLY A 165 11.09 28.01 -10.68
C GLY A 165 11.45 27.66 -9.24
N LYS A 166 10.65 26.84 -8.55
CA LYS A 166 10.95 26.28 -7.23
C LYS A 166 11.59 24.92 -7.37
N LYS A 167 12.68 24.65 -6.66
CA LYS A 167 13.38 23.36 -6.64
C LYS A 167 13.49 22.84 -5.21
N TRP A 168 13.00 21.63 -4.97
CA TRP A 168 13.15 20.93 -3.70
C TRP A 168 14.56 20.38 -3.52
N THR A 169 15.18 20.68 -2.38
CA THR A 169 16.57 20.31 -2.10
C THR A 169 16.81 19.66 -0.73
N LYS A 170 15.74 19.45 0.06
CA LYS A 170 15.86 18.83 1.38
C LYS A 170 16.14 17.33 1.31
N THR A 171 15.68 16.66 0.25
CA THR A 171 15.92 15.24 -0.02
C THR A 171 16.19 15.03 -1.50
N ASN A 172 16.77 13.87 -1.84
CA ASN A 172 17.00 13.48 -3.25
C ASN A 172 15.77 12.77 -3.87
N GLN A 173 14.58 12.93 -3.29
CA GLN A 173 13.36 12.33 -3.80
C GLN A 173 12.74 13.19 -4.89
N ASN A 174 12.10 12.54 -5.85
CA ASN A 174 11.31 13.16 -6.92
C ASN A 174 9.85 12.70 -6.82
N LEU A 175 8.94 13.46 -7.41
CA LEU A 175 7.57 13.04 -7.71
C LEU A 175 7.57 12.30 -9.04
N ASP A 176 6.80 11.22 -9.17
CA ASP A 176 6.70 10.47 -10.42
C ASP A 176 6.16 11.34 -11.55
N PHE A 177 5.15 12.18 -11.23
CA PHE A 177 4.62 13.15 -12.18
C PHE A 177 4.27 14.48 -11.49
N ILE A 178 4.32 15.57 -12.26
CA ILE A 178 3.55 16.77 -12.00
C ILE A 178 2.56 16.91 -13.16
N VAL A 179 1.25 16.91 -12.83
CA VAL A 179 0.19 17.00 -13.84
C VAL A 179 -0.65 18.24 -13.65
N GLY A 180 -1.19 18.76 -14.73
CA GLY A 180 -2.03 19.96 -14.73
C GLY A 180 -3.38 19.74 -15.40
N LYS A 181 -4.42 20.39 -14.88
CA LYS A 181 -5.72 20.55 -15.54
C LYS A 181 -6.38 21.83 -15.02
N GLU A 182 -6.93 22.65 -15.91
CA GLU A 182 -7.69 23.87 -15.56
C GLU A 182 -6.96 24.80 -14.58
N ARG A 183 -5.66 25.08 -14.84
CA ARG A 183 -4.74 25.90 -14.00
C ARG A 183 -4.36 25.28 -12.65
N ILE A 184 -4.89 24.12 -12.28
CA ILE A 184 -4.52 23.40 -11.07
C ILE A 184 -3.38 22.42 -11.39
N ALA A 185 -2.38 22.38 -10.52
CA ALA A 185 -1.27 21.42 -10.62
C ALA A 185 -1.29 20.44 -9.47
N TYR A 186 -1.01 19.16 -9.78
CA TYR A 186 -0.95 18.06 -8.82
C TYR A 186 0.45 17.45 -8.83
N GLY A 187 1.01 17.23 -7.66
CA GLY A 187 2.20 16.40 -7.49
C GLY A 187 1.75 14.95 -7.26
N VAL A 188 2.20 14.05 -8.11
CA VAL A 188 1.70 12.67 -8.17
C VAL A 188 2.76 11.69 -7.73
N GLU A 189 2.36 10.75 -6.89
CA GLU A 189 3.14 9.58 -6.49
C GLU A 189 2.37 8.31 -6.78
N VAL A 190 3.05 7.30 -7.36
CA VAL A 190 2.46 6.01 -7.73
C VAL A 190 3.17 4.88 -6.99
N LYS A 191 2.44 4.08 -6.20
CA LYS A 191 2.99 2.91 -5.50
C LYS A 191 2.17 1.66 -5.80
N ASN A 192 2.76 0.78 -6.58
CA ASN A 192 2.19 -0.52 -6.95
C ASN A 192 2.92 -1.65 -6.21
N THR A 193 3.02 -1.52 -4.88
CA THR A 193 3.72 -2.47 -4.00
C THR A 193 2.78 -3.11 -2.99
N LEU A 194 3.08 -4.32 -2.53
CA LEU A 194 2.32 -4.98 -1.46
C LEU A 194 2.47 -4.26 -0.12
N PRO A 195 3.66 -3.85 0.33
CA PRO A 195 3.81 -3.00 1.50
C PRO A 195 3.21 -1.61 1.28
N TYR A 196 2.84 -0.95 2.38
CA TYR A 196 2.50 0.47 2.37
C TYR A 196 3.72 1.34 2.02
N MET A 197 3.45 2.55 1.54
CA MET A 197 4.48 3.57 1.40
C MET A 197 5.08 3.91 2.76
N GLU A 198 6.41 3.99 2.83
CA GLU A 198 7.12 4.29 4.08
C GLU A 198 6.77 5.71 4.59
N ALA A 199 6.78 5.87 5.92
CA ALA A 199 6.38 7.12 6.56
C ALA A 199 7.21 8.32 6.12
N ASP A 200 8.53 8.16 6.09
CA ASP A 200 9.45 9.23 5.74
C ASP A 200 9.32 9.64 4.28
N GLU A 201 9.16 8.67 3.38
CA GLU A 201 8.91 8.95 1.97
C GLU A 201 7.59 9.71 1.79
N PHE A 202 6.52 9.27 2.44
CA PHE A 202 5.22 9.90 2.39
C PHE A 202 5.26 11.36 2.87
N LEU A 203 5.86 11.59 4.03
CA LEU A 203 5.91 12.93 4.65
C LEU A 203 6.83 13.89 3.87
N ASN A 204 7.99 13.41 3.40
CA ASN A 204 8.90 14.22 2.60
C ASN A 204 8.28 14.66 1.27
N LYS A 205 7.61 13.76 0.55
CA LYS A 205 6.93 14.09 -0.71
C LYS A 205 5.72 15.00 -0.49
N LEU A 206 5.02 14.85 0.63
CA LEU A 206 3.95 15.77 1.02
C LEU A 206 4.48 17.19 1.28
N GLU A 207 5.61 17.31 1.98
CA GLU A 207 6.28 18.59 2.22
C GLU A 207 6.82 19.18 0.91
N MET A 208 7.33 18.34 0.00
CA MET A 208 7.74 18.77 -1.34
C MET A 208 6.57 19.37 -2.13
N CYS A 209 5.41 18.72 -2.18
CA CYS A 209 4.23 19.26 -2.85
C CYS A 209 3.84 20.62 -2.30
N LYS A 210 3.88 20.77 -0.98
CA LYS A 210 3.61 22.03 -0.32
C LYS A 210 4.61 23.12 -0.68
N TYR A 211 5.92 22.80 -0.70
CA TYR A 211 6.97 23.73 -1.08
C TYR A 211 6.82 24.18 -2.55
N LEU A 212 6.46 23.26 -3.44
CA LEU A 212 6.25 23.52 -4.87
C LEU A 212 4.90 24.21 -5.16
N ASP A 213 4.03 24.37 -4.15
CA ASP A 213 2.68 24.96 -4.28
C ASP A 213 1.80 24.17 -5.27
N ILE A 214 1.76 22.84 -5.09
CA ILE A 214 0.96 21.90 -5.87
C ILE A 214 0.18 20.97 -4.94
N ILE A 215 -0.97 20.47 -5.41
CA ILE A 215 -1.85 19.61 -4.62
C ILE A 215 -1.29 18.18 -4.63
N PRO A 216 -1.07 17.54 -3.46
CA PRO A 216 -0.61 16.16 -3.42
C PRO A 216 -1.70 15.17 -3.85
N LEU A 217 -1.34 14.23 -4.74
CA LEU A 217 -2.22 13.20 -5.28
C LEU A 217 -1.47 11.86 -5.34
N TRP A 218 -1.74 10.97 -4.39
CA TRP A 218 -1.12 9.65 -4.35
C TRP A 218 -2.02 8.59 -4.98
N ILE A 219 -1.46 7.74 -5.84
CA ILE A 219 -2.15 6.62 -6.51
C ILE A 219 -1.49 5.34 -6.02
N LEU A 220 -2.07 4.74 -4.99
CA LEU A 220 -1.46 3.67 -4.22
C LEU A 220 -2.26 2.37 -4.32
N ARG A 221 -1.57 1.22 -4.28
CA ARG A 221 -2.28 -0.07 -4.16
C ARG A 221 -3.13 -0.07 -2.88
N ASN A 222 -2.53 0.25 -1.75
CA ASN A 222 -3.19 0.42 -0.47
C ASN A 222 -2.44 1.42 0.42
N ALA A 223 -3.11 1.94 1.43
CA ALA A 223 -2.56 2.88 2.40
C ALA A 223 -3.26 2.72 3.75
N PRO A 224 -2.58 2.94 4.87
CA PRO A 224 -3.18 2.93 6.20
C PRO A 224 -4.02 4.19 6.44
N GLU A 225 -4.95 4.12 7.38
CA GLU A 225 -5.87 5.22 7.72
C GLU A 225 -5.13 6.52 8.06
N VAL A 226 -3.98 6.42 8.73
CA VAL A 226 -3.16 7.60 9.07
C VAL A 226 -2.70 8.38 7.83
N GLN A 227 -2.33 7.68 6.74
CA GLN A 227 -1.94 8.35 5.49
C GLN A 227 -3.12 9.05 4.84
N PHE A 228 -4.32 8.44 4.82
CA PHE A 228 -5.54 9.09 4.32
C PHE A 228 -5.88 10.36 5.11
N ASN A 229 -5.86 10.28 6.43
CA ASN A 229 -6.18 11.43 7.28
C ASN A 229 -5.14 12.55 7.15
N THR A 230 -3.85 12.18 7.05
CA THR A 230 -2.76 13.15 6.81
C THR A 230 -2.93 13.83 5.45
N MET A 231 -3.22 13.05 4.40
CA MET A 231 -3.45 13.59 3.06
C MET A 231 -4.61 14.56 3.03
N LYS A 232 -5.75 14.18 3.62
CA LYS A 232 -6.94 15.02 3.72
C LYS A 232 -6.66 16.33 4.47
N ALA A 233 -5.89 16.28 5.56
CA ALA A 233 -5.50 17.48 6.33
C ALA A 233 -4.61 18.44 5.52
N ASN A 234 -3.98 17.97 4.44
CA ASN A 234 -3.16 18.75 3.51
C ASN A 234 -3.85 19.02 2.17
N SER A 235 -5.18 18.95 2.13
CA SER A 235 -5.99 19.19 0.92
C SER A 235 -5.62 18.29 -0.27
N GLY A 236 -5.02 17.14 -0.01
CA GLY A 236 -4.64 16.16 -1.01
C GLY A 236 -5.60 14.98 -1.12
N LEU A 237 -5.29 14.06 -2.02
CA LEU A 237 -6.07 12.85 -2.27
C LEU A 237 -5.18 11.61 -2.34
N ILE A 238 -5.66 10.51 -1.73
CA ILE A 238 -5.17 9.16 -2.01
C ILE A 238 -6.21 8.40 -2.82
N LEU A 239 -5.82 7.93 -4.00
CA LEU A 239 -6.58 7.01 -4.84
C LEU A 239 -6.07 5.58 -4.62
N LYS A 240 -6.94 4.69 -4.15
CA LYS A 240 -6.60 3.31 -3.84
C LYS A 240 -7.15 2.35 -4.91
N PHE A 241 -6.26 1.51 -5.50
CA PHE A 241 -6.67 0.53 -6.52
C PHE A 241 -6.68 -0.93 -6.03
N LYS A 242 -6.28 -1.20 -4.78
CA LYS A 242 -6.41 -2.42 -3.98
C LYS A 242 -5.53 -3.62 -4.39
N ALA A 243 -5.41 -3.96 -5.66
CA ALA A 243 -4.62 -5.09 -6.12
C ALA A 243 -3.37 -4.63 -6.86
N GLN A 244 -2.21 -5.24 -6.60
CA GLN A 244 -0.98 -4.97 -7.34
C GLN A 244 -1.16 -5.34 -8.81
N ILE A 245 -0.90 -4.40 -9.71
CA ILE A 245 -1.16 -4.54 -11.15
C ILE A 245 0.12 -4.96 -11.86
N TYR A 246 0.05 -6.10 -12.51
CA TYR A 246 1.13 -6.67 -13.32
C TYR A 246 0.91 -6.37 -14.81
N PRO A 247 1.99 -6.29 -15.62
CA PRO A 247 1.89 -6.20 -17.07
C PRO A 247 1.41 -7.52 -17.69
N TYR A 248 0.95 -7.44 -18.93
CA TYR A 248 0.68 -8.63 -19.73
C TYR A 248 1.90 -9.54 -19.84
N GLY A 249 1.64 -10.85 -19.98
CA GLY A 249 2.65 -11.90 -20.00
C GLY A 249 3.07 -12.40 -18.61
N GLN A 250 2.51 -11.81 -17.53
CA GLN A 250 2.75 -12.26 -16.15
C GLN A 250 1.58 -13.07 -15.56
N GLU A 251 0.61 -13.46 -16.37
CA GLU A 251 -0.58 -14.23 -15.94
C GLU A 251 -0.22 -15.53 -15.19
N PRO A 252 0.79 -16.32 -15.62
CA PRO A 252 1.17 -17.53 -14.89
C PRO A 252 1.68 -17.22 -13.49
N LEU A 253 2.56 -16.22 -13.34
CA LEU A 253 3.10 -15.79 -12.04
C LEU A 253 1.98 -15.23 -11.14
N VAL A 254 1.11 -14.37 -11.68
CA VAL A 254 -0.03 -13.80 -10.97
C VAL A 254 -0.98 -14.90 -10.48
N GLY A 255 -1.26 -15.90 -11.34
CA GLY A 255 -2.06 -17.06 -10.98
C GLY A 255 -1.45 -17.88 -9.84
N GLU A 256 -0.13 -18.12 -9.88
CA GLU A 256 0.58 -18.85 -8.84
C GLU A 256 0.60 -18.09 -7.50
N ILE A 257 0.87 -16.77 -7.52
CA ILE A 257 0.82 -15.92 -6.33
C ILE A 257 -0.59 -15.95 -5.72
N TRP A 258 -1.63 -15.79 -6.54
CA TRP A 258 -3.00 -15.80 -6.07
C TRP A 258 -3.40 -17.14 -5.46
N GLN A 259 -3.14 -18.25 -6.16
CA GLN A 259 -3.52 -19.59 -5.72
C GLN A 259 -2.79 -20.02 -4.45
N THR A 260 -1.48 -19.72 -4.36
CA THR A 260 -0.64 -20.21 -3.27
C THR A 260 -0.57 -19.26 -2.08
N MET A 261 -0.64 -17.95 -2.31
CA MET A 261 -0.41 -16.95 -1.27
C MET A 261 -1.61 -16.02 -1.03
N ARG A 262 -2.64 -16.05 -1.87
CA ARG A 262 -3.81 -15.16 -1.79
C ARG A 262 -3.47 -13.67 -1.69
N LEU A 263 -2.36 -13.27 -2.27
CA LEU A 263 -2.04 -11.86 -2.34
C LEU A 263 -2.90 -11.15 -3.40
N PRO A 264 -3.30 -9.90 -3.17
CA PRO A 264 -4.13 -9.15 -4.11
C PRO A 264 -3.31 -8.69 -5.31
N VAL A 265 -3.18 -9.56 -6.29
CA VAL A 265 -2.44 -9.34 -7.54
C VAL A 265 -3.37 -9.53 -8.74
N THR A 266 -3.12 -8.82 -9.84
CA THR A 266 -3.93 -8.90 -11.05
C THR A 266 -3.14 -8.45 -12.26
N VAL A 267 -3.48 -8.92 -13.46
CA VAL A 267 -3.01 -8.36 -14.73
C VAL A 267 -4.08 -7.42 -15.27
N LYS A 268 -3.72 -6.19 -15.59
CA LYS A 268 -4.64 -5.19 -16.15
C LYS A 268 -3.96 -4.30 -17.18
N ALA A 269 -4.76 -3.84 -18.15
CA ALA A 269 -4.36 -2.90 -19.21
C ALA A 269 -4.72 -1.44 -18.91
N GLU A 270 -5.51 -1.20 -17.86
CA GLU A 270 -6.03 0.12 -17.52
C GLU A 270 -6.20 0.27 -16.01
N MET A 271 -6.23 1.50 -15.54
CA MET A 271 -6.57 1.82 -14.16
C MET A 271 -8.06 1.52 -13.89
N PRO A 272 -8.40 1.01 -12.69
CA PRO A 272 -9.80 0.74 -12.34
C PRO A 272 -10.68 1.98 -12.48
N GLN A 273 -11.86 1.84 -13.10
CA GLN A 273 -12.79 2.95 -13.33
C GLN A 273 -13.14 3.74 -12.05
N LYS A 274 -13.18 3.05 -10.89
CA LYS A 274 -13.40 3.71 -9.60
C LYS A 274 -12.30 4.72 -9.28
N VAL A 275 -11.05 4.46 -9.64
CA VAL A 275 -9.91 5.38 -9.46
C VAL A 275 -10.11 6.61 -10.33
N VAL A 276 -10.47 6.40 -11.61
CA VAL A 276 -10.76 7.48 -12.57
C VAL A 276 -11.89 8.37 -12.07
N ASN A 277 -13.02 7.78 -11.70
CA ASN A 277 -14.19 8.53 -11.20
C ASN A 277 -13.86 9.33 -9.93
N SER A 278 -13.06 8.76 -9.02
CA SER A 278 -12.64 9.46 -7.80
C SER A 278 -11.70 10.63 -8.09
N LEU A 279 -10.78 10.48 -9.07
CA LEU A 279 -9.92 11.56 -9.55
C LEU A 279 -10.74 12.72 -10.09
N LEU A 280 -11.68 12.45 -10.99
CA LEU A 280 -12.52 13.46 -11.63
C LEU A 280 -13.41 14.19 -10.63
N SER A 281 -14.03 13.45 -9.69
CA SER A 281 -14.83 14.03 -8.61
C SER A 281 -14.00 14.92 -7.68
N PHE A 282 -12.77 14.53 -7.39
CA PHE A 282 -11.86 15.35 -6.59
C PHE A 282 -11.49 16.64 -7.33
N HIS A 283 -11.09 16.52 -8.59
CA HIS A 283 -10.74 17.68 -9.42
C HIS A 283 -11.91 18.69 -9.51
N SER A 284 -13.13 18.21 -9.75
CA SER A 284 -14.33 19.06 -9.79
C SER A 284 -14.55 19.82 -8.46
N ARG A 285 -14.34 19.18 -7.31
CA ARG A 285 -14.42 19.86 -6.00
C ARG A 285 -13.34 20.91 -5.82
N VAL A 286 -12.12 20.62 -6.22
CA VAL A 286 -11.01 21.58 -6.13
C VAL A 286 -11.31 22.84 -6.95
N ILE A 287 -11.88 22.71 -8.15
CA ILE A 287 -12.26 23.84 -9.01
C ILE A 287 -13.39 24.64 -8.35
N SER A 288 -14.41 23.95 -7.78
CA SER A 288 -15.56 24.61 -7.16
C SER A 288 -15.24 25.30 -5.82
N GLY A 289 -14.02 25.16 -5.31
CA GLY A 289 -13.60 25.73 -4.03
C GLY A 289 -14.23 25.05 -2.80
N ASN A 290 -14.76 23.83 -2.96
CA ASN A 290 -15.44 23.02 -1.94
C ASN A 290 -14.53 21.96 -1.31
#